data_b14fedd27783f173ed36f3248940e00c
#
_entry.id   b14fedd27783f173ed36f3248940e00c
#
_cell.length_a   1.000
_cell.length_b   1.000
_cell.length_c   1.000
_cell.angle_alpha   90.00
_cell.angle_beta   90.00
_cell.angle_gamma   90.00
#
_symmetry.space_group_name_H-M   'P 1'
#
loop_
_entity.id
_entity.type
_entity.pdbx_description
1 polymer ?
#
loop_
_entity_poly.entity_id
_entity_poly.type
_entity_poly.pdbx_seq_one_letter_code
_entity_poly.pdbx_strand_id
1 'polypeptide(L)'
;MKQQTSWLLAAGATAALTLAVGAAERGKPDVPLPDYRSWTHVKSMVIFDPAHPLHKDFGGIHHVYANARALPSTKDNKFPYPDGSQLVFVLYDIKNADGAYVATDKKVTAVMVKDAAKYKDTGGWAFQAWDAQGKPLVTDGGASCFACHRDQAAKTDFAFSRFEP
;
A
#
# COMPACT_ATOMS: atom_id res chain seq x y z
N MET A 1 22.11 45.27 -70.57
CA MET A 1 21.52 43.93 -70.31
C MET A 1 21.98 43.48 -68.91
N LYS A 2 21.12 43.59 -67.89
CA LYS A 2 21.42 43.18 -66.50
C LYS A 2 20.48 42.03 -66.16
N GLN A 3 21.02 40.85 -65.91
CA GLN A 3 20.28 39.68 -65.41
C GLN A 3 20.15 39.82 -63.91
N GLN A 4 18.93 39.76 -63.44
CA GLN A 4 18.61 39.65 -62.01
C GLN A 4 18.41 38.17 -61.66
N THR A 5 19.22 37.66 -60.74
CA THR A 5 19.15 36.30 -60.23
C THR A 5 18.29 36.33 -58.96
N SER A 6 17.09 35.73 -59.00
CA SER A 6 16.19 35.60 -57.85
C SER A 6 16.60 34.39 -56.99
N TRP A 7 16.88 34.65 -55.72
CA TRP A 7 17.10 33.61 -54.71
C TRP A 7 15.78 33.26 -54.00
N LEU A 8 15.31 32.05 -54.19
CA LEU A 8 14.19 31.49 -53.47
C LEU A 8 14.69 30.97 -52.11
N LEU A 9 14.27 31.61 -51.02
CA LEU A 9 14.46 31.15 -49.64
C LEU A 9 13.38 30.09 -49.33
N ALA A 10 13.79 28.85 -49.21
CA ALA A 10 12.94 27.77 -48.72
C ALA A 10 12.91 27.84 -47.18
N ALA A 11 11.76 28.23 -46.60
CA ALA A 11 11.51 28.17 -45.15
C ALA A 11 11.18 26.73 -44.76
N GLY A 12 12.12 26.06 -44.11
CA GLY A 12 11.90 24.75 -43.51
C GLY A 12 11.14 24.90 -42.16
N ALA A 13 9.90 24.46 -42.13
CA ALA A 13 9.15 24.36 -40.89
C ALA A 13 9.57 23.10 -40.11
N THR A 14 10.37 23.27 -39.07
CA THR A 14 10.65 22.21 -38.10
C THR A 14 9.48 22.08 -37.14
N ALA A 15 8.67 21.02 -37.29
CA ALA A 15 7.65 20.64 -36.34
C ALA A 15 8.32 20.06 -35.10
N ALA A 16 8.32 20.79 -34.00
CA ALA A 16 8.73 20.30 -32.69
C ALA A 16 7.63 19.38 -32.12
N LEU A 17 7.92 18.08 -32.14
CA LEU A 17 7.06 17.07 -31.50
C LEU A 17 7.25 17.15 -29.99
N THR A 18 6.40 17.88 -29.29
CA THR A 18 6.36 17.91 -27.83
C THR A 18 5.76 16.60 -27.33
N LEU A 19 6.61 15.70 -26.85
CA LEU A 19 6.19 14.55 -26.06
C LEU A 19 5.65 15.08 -24.72
N ALA A 20 4.33 15.17 -24.60
CA ALA A 20 3.68 15.36 -23.31
C ALA A 20 3.88 14.08 -22.50
N VAL A 21 4.91 14.05 -21.67
CA VAL A 21 5.03 13.06 -20.59
C VAL A 21 3.91 13.35 -19.64
N GLY A 22 2.84 12.53 -19.69
CA GLY A 22 1.74 12.61 -18.77
C GLY A 22 2.27 12.48 -17.35
N ALA A 23 2.22 13.57 -16.57
CA ALA A 23 2.43 13.53 -15.16
C ALA A 23 1.31 12.64 -14.58
N ALA A 24 1.65 11.42 -14.18
CA ALA A 24 0.73 10.57 -13.44
C ALA A 24 0.17 11.39 -12.27
N GLU A 25 -1.14 11.50 -12.18
CA GLU A 25 -1.82 12.20 -11.09
C GLU A 25 -1.40 11.57 -9.76
N ARG A 26 -0.45 12.19 -9.08
CA ARG A 26 -0.03 11.83 -7.75
C ARG A 26 -1.11 12.31 -6.78
N GLY A 27 -2.09 11.49 -6.49
CA GLY A 27 -3.09 11.93 -5.52
C GLY A 27 -4.24 10.98 -5.21
N LYS A 28 -4.57 10.07 -6.10
CA LYS A 28 -5.64 9.11 -5.82
C LYS A 28 -5.03 7.75 -5.48
N PRO A 29 -5.40 7.14 -4.31
CA PRO A 29 -4.93 5.78 -3.99
C PRO A 29 -5.32 4.83 -5.13
N ASP A 30 -4.35 4.08 -5.63
CA ASP A 30 -4.58 3.07 -6.67
C ASP A 30 -5.47 1.92 -6.16
N VAL A 31 -5.59 1.81 -4.84
CA VAL A 31 -6.40 0.82 -4.13
C VAL A 31 -7.36 1.55 -3.19
N PRO A 32 -8.68 1.36 -3.33
CA PRO A 32 -9.66 1.91 -2.39
C PRO A 32 -9.65 1.14 -1.06
N LEU A 33 -10.12 1.78 0.01
CA LEU A 33 -10.38 1.10 1.28
C LEU A 33 -11.57 0.14 1.09
N PRO A 34 -11.38 -1.18 1.30
CA PRO A 34 -12.46 -2.13 1.15
C PRO A 34 -13.41 -2.11 2.38
N ASP A 35 -14.62 -2.62 2.20
CA ASP A 35 -15.49 -2.95 3.34
C ASP A 35 -15.04 -4.28 3.96
N TYR A 36 -14.08 -4.19 4.88
CA TYR A 36 -13.41 -5.34 5.52
C TYR A 36 -14.10 -5.84 6.79
N ARG A 37 -15.10 -5.15 7.31
CA ARG A 37 -15.65 -5.47 8.64
C ARG A 37 -16.38 -6.82 8.71
N SER A 38 -16.80 -7.33 7.57
CA SER A 38 -17.38 -8.68 7.44
C SER A 38 -16.33 -9.78 7.18
N TRP A 39 -15.05 -9.41 7.04
CA TRP A 39 -13.99 -10.38 6.72
C TRP A 39 -13.55 -11.15 7.95
N THR A 40 -12.86 -12.27 7.70
CA THR A 40 -12.33 -13.09 8.78
C THR A 40 -11.21 -12.35 9.50
N HIS A 41 -11.34 -12.24 10.81
CA HIS A 41 -10.27 -11.80 11.70
C HIS A 41 -9.13 -12.84 11.66
N VAL A 42 -7.91 -12.37 11.43
CA VAL A 42 -6.73 -13.23 11.30
C VAL A 42 -5.93 -13.25 12.60
N LYS A 43 -5.67 -12.08 13.16
CA LYS A 43 -4.80 -11.89 14.32
C LYS A 43 -5.01 -10.52 14.94
N SER A 44 -4.77 -10.46 16.27
CA SER A 44 -4.58 -9.20 17.00
C SER A 44 -3.24 -9.19 17.70
N MET A 45 -2.64 -8.00 17.84
CA MET A 45 -1.42 -7.81 18.64
C MET A 45 -1.45 -6.44 19.32
N VAL A 46 -0.90 -6.40 20.55
CA VAL A 46 -0.70 -5.16 21.31
C VAL A 46 0.79 -4.86 21.39
N ILE A 47 1.17 -3.65 20.98
CA ILE A 47 2.51 -3.11 21.19
C ILE A 47 2.36 -1.97 22.20
N PHE A 48 2.65 -2.25 23.46
CA PHE A 48 2.45 -1.30 24.57
C PHE A 48 3.76 -0.75 25.14
N ASP A 49 4.89 -1.47 24.94
CA ASP A 49 6.18 -1.06 25.49
C ASP A 49 6.84 0.00 24.56
N PRO A 50 7.11 1.22 25.06
CA PRO A 50 7.83 2.22 24.29
C PRO A 50 9.21 1.80 23.81
N ALA A 51 9.83 0.81 24.44
CA ALA A 51 11.13 0.27 24.02
C ALA A 51 11.01 -0.68 22.81
N HIS A 52 9.82 -1.13 22.47
CA HIS A 52 9.63 -2.00 21.30
C HIS A 52 9.98 -1.26 19.99
N PRO A 53 10.80 -1.83 19.09
CA PRO A 53 11.29 -1.14 17.89
C PRO A 53 10.17 -0.55 17.01
N LEU A 54 9.01 -1.17 16.98
CA LEU A 54 7.86 -0.73 16.19
C LEU A 54 6.88 0.16 16.97
N HIS A 55 7.13 0.49 18.25
CA HIS A 55 6.18 1.23 19.07
C HIS A 55 5.88 2.63 18.50
N LYS A 56 6.90 3.33 18.00
CA LYS A 56 6.74 4.69 17.45
C LYS A 56 5.66 4.74 16.35
N ASP A 57 5.63 3.76 15.47
CA ASP A 57 4.78 3.77 14.28
C ASP A 57 3.52 2.90 14.44
N PHE A 58 3.61 1.85 15.26
CA PHE A 58 2.55 0.83 15.42
C PHE A 58 2.16 0.57 16.89
N GLY A 59 2.56 1.44 17.82
CA GLY A 59 2.12 1.35 19.22
C GLY A 59 0.61 1.45 19.33
N GLY A 60 0.04 0.56 20.15
CA GLY A 60 -1.40 0.39 20.30
C GLY A 60 -1.83 -1.04 20.09
N ILE A 61 -3.12 -1.25 19.83
CA ILE A 61 -3.68 -2.55 19.44
C ILE A 61 -4.00 -2.56 17.95
N HIS A 62 -3.57 -3.59 17.26
CA HIS A 62 -3.98 -3.78 15.87
C HIS A 62 -4.70 -5.10 15.64
N HIS A 63 -5.57 -5.08 14.66
CA HIS A 63 -6.31 -6.23 14.17
C HIS A 63 -6.04 -6.41 12.68
N VAL A 64 -5.88 -7.65 12.25
CA VAL A 64 -5.71 -8.00 10.84
C VAL A 64 -6.89 -8.81 10.37
N TYR A 65 -7.40 -8.47 9.18
CA TYR A 65 -8.51 -9.15 8.52
C TYR A 65 -8.07 -9.64 7.14
N ALA A 66 -8.58 -10.78 6.72
CA ALA A 66 -8.34 -11.36 5.40
C ALA A 66 -9.67 -11.56 4.66
N ASN A 67 -9.70 -11.19 3.37
CA ASN A 67 -10.81 -11.55 2.53
C ASN A 67 -10.84 -13.06 2.25
N ALA A 68 -11.95 -13.57 1.72
CA ALA A 68 -12.11 -14.99 1.42
C ALA A 68 -11.00 -15.54 0.50
N ARG A 69 -10.42 -14.70 -0.36
CA ARG A 69 -9.35 -15.08 -1.29
C ARG A 69 -8.01 -15.27 -0.59
N ALA A 70 -7.69 -14.42 0.38
CA ALA A 70 -6.44 -14.49 1.16
C ALA A 70 -6.48 -15.56 2.26
N LEU A 71 -7.66 -15.89 2.76
CA LEU A 71 -7.83 -16.70 3.96
C LEU A 71 -7.18 -18.09 3.88
N PRO A 72 -7.25 -18.87 2.78
CA PRO A 72 -6.56 -20.15 2.69
C PRO A 72 -5.04 -20.02 2.85
N SER A 73 -4.43 -18.99 2.25
CA SER A 73 -2.98 -18.76 2.39
C SER A 73 -2.59 -18.41 3.83
N THR A 74 -3.39 -17.59 4.52
CA THR A 74 -3.13 -17.24 5.93
C THR A 74 -3.28 -18.46 6.87
N LYS A 75 -4.25 -19.33 6.62
CA LYS A 75 -4.52 -20.53 7.44
C LYS A 75 -3.51 -21.64 7.21
N ASP A 76 -3.26 -21.95 5.96
CA ASP A 76 -2.49 -23.14 5.58
C ASP A 76 -1.01 -22.85 5.34
N ASN A 77 -0.59 -21.57 5.45
CA ASN A 77 0.76 -21.10 5.11
C ASN A 77 1.17 -21.49 3.67
N LYS A 78 0.22 -21.43 2.73
CA LYS A 78 0.44 -21.72 1.32
C LYS A 78 0.71 -20.43 0.55
N PHE A 79 1.92 -20.30 0.04
CA PHE A 79 2.38 -19.09 -0.67
C PHE A 79 2.80 -19.43 -2.10
N PRO A 80 2.73 -18.46 -3.05
CA PRO A 80 2.29 -17.08 -2.86
C PRO A 80 0.78 -16.97 -2.65
N TYR A 81 0.35 -15.81 -2.14
CA TYR A 81 -1.08 -15.46 -2.11
C TYR A 81 -1.63 -15.35 -3.54
N PRO A 82 -2.82 -15.89 -3.83
CA PRO A 82 -3.44 -15.71 -5.13
C PRO A 82 -3.83 -14.24 -5.39
N ASP A 83 -3.80 -13.82 -6.67
CA ASP A 83 -4.25 -12.50 -7.07
C ASP A 83 -5.69 -12.22 -6.61
N GLY A 84 -5.95 -10.98 -6.18
CA GLY A 84 -7.19 -10.58 -5.52
C GLY A 84 -7.24 -10.87 -4.01
N SER A 85 -6.17 -11.45 -3.43
CA SER A 85 -6.02 -11.51 -1.97
C SER A 85 -5.91 -10.13 -1.38
N GLN A 86 -6.60 -9.90 -0.27
CA GLN A 86 -6.55 -8.64 0.46
C GLN A 86 -6.39 -8.89 1.96
N LEU A 87 -5.47 -8.15 2.56
CA LEU A 87 -5.24 -8.11 4.00
C LEU A 87 -5.44 -6.68 4.48
N VAL A 88 -6.25 -6.50 5.52
CA VAL A 88 -6.47 -5.19 6.13
C VAL A 88 -5.94 -5.20 7.54
N PHE A 89 -5.13 -4.19 7.86
CA PHE A 89 -4.59 -3.90 9.18
C PHE A 89 -5.29 -2.67 9.73
N VAL A 90 -5.79 -2.74 10.97
CA VAL A 90 -6.42 -1.60 11.64
C VAL A 90 -5.74 -1.38 12.98
N LEU A 91 -5.22 -0.19 13.20
CA LEU A 91 -4.52 0.21 14.42
C LEU A 91 -5.36 1.20 15.23
N TYR A 92 -5.46 0.94 16.53
CA TYR A 92 -6.06 1.82 17.52
C TYR A 92 -5.05 2.19 18.59
N ASP A 93 -5.20 3.37 19.16
CA ASP A 93 -4.58 3.68 20.42
C ASP A 93 -5.16 2.81 21.54
N ILE A 94 -4.38 2.66 22.62
CA ILE A 94 -4.81 1.94 23.81
C ILE A 94 -4.63 2.81 25.05
N LYS A 95 -5.49 2.61 26.03
CA LYS A 95 -5.31 3.11 27.38
C LYS A 95 -5.40 1.98 28.38
N ASN A 96 -4.64 2.08 29.48
CA ASN A 96 -4.86 1.23 30.63
C ASN A 96 -6.07 1.76 31.40
N ALA A 97 -7.04 0.90 31.65
CA ALA A 97 -8.23 1.19 32.42
C ALA A 97 -8.49 0.00 33.34
N ASP A 98 -8.27 0.21 34.63
CA ASP A 98 -8.57 -0.77 35.72
C ASP A 98 -7.93 -2.15 35.47
N GLY A 99 -6.67 -2.17 35.01
CA GLY A 99 -5.94 -3.41 34.75
C GLY A 99 -6.20 -4.02 33.37
N ALA A 100 -6.97 -3.34 32.49
CA ALA A 100 -7.22 -3.74 31.13
C ALA A 100 -6.62 -2.74 30.13
N TYR A 101 -6.17 -3.22 28.98
CA TYR A 101 -5.90 -2.37 27.83
C TYR A 101 -7.16 -2.26 26.97
N VAL A 102 -7.66 -1.03 26.84
CA VAL A 102 -8.87 -0.74 26.09
C VAL A 102 -8.50 0.04 24.82
N ALA A 103 -8.96 -0.42 23.66
CA ALA A 103 -8.83 0.32 22.42
C ALA A 103 -9.58 1.66 22.51
N THR A 104 -8.97 2.71 22.00
CA THR A 104 -9.55 4.06 21.96
C THR A 104 -9.67 4.57 20.55
N ASP A 105 -8.93 5.60 20.16
CA ASP A 105 -9.05 6.22 18.86
C ASP A 105 -8.40 5.36 17.77
N LYS A 106 -9.08 5.27 16.63
CA LYS A 106 -8.48 4.64 15.45
C LYS A 106 -7.35 5.55 14.92
N LYS A 107 -6.19 4.97 14.67
CA LYS A 107 -5.01 5.68 14.14
C LYS A 107 -4.87 5.50 12.64
N VAL A 108 -4.84 4.26 12.20
CA VAL A 108 -4.53 3.88 10.81
C VAL A 108 -5.40 2.72 10.38
N THR A 109 -5.83 2.75 9.13
CA THR A 109 -6.27 1.55 8.42
C THR A 109 -5.38 1.38 7.21
N ALA A 110 -4.74 0.22 7.06
CA ALA A 110 -3.87 -0.11 5.94
C ALA A 110 -4.38 -1.35 5.21
N VAL A 111 -4.12 -1.43 3.91
CA VAL A 111 -4.48 -2.57 3.07
C VAL A 111 -3.31 -2.99 2.20
N MET A 112 -3.18 -4.31 2.03
CA MET A 112 -2.38 -4.95 0.99
C MET A 112 -3.32 -5.63 0.01
N VAL A 113 -3.09 -5.44 -1.30
CA VAL A 113 -3.87 -6.11 -2.36
C VAL A 113 -2.91 -6.80 -3.32
N LYS A 114 -3.10 -8.10 -3.52
CA LYS A 114 -2.27 -8.91 -4.42
C LYS A 114 -2.75 -8.76 -5.87
N ASP A 115 -1.83 -8.38 -6.73
CA ASP A 115 -1.91 -8.44 -8.18
C ASP A 115 -0.48 -8.55 -8.72
N ALA A 116 -0.04 -9.78 -8.96
CA ALA A 116 1.34 -10.08 -9.31
C ALA A 116 1.78 -9.47 -10.66
N ALA A 117 0.83 -9.28 -11.58
CA ALA A 117 1.11 -8.68 -12.88
C ALA A 117 1.28 -7.17 -12.80
N LYS A 118 0.46 -6.50 -11.97
CA LYS A 118 0.42 -5.04 -11.86
C LYS A 118 1.51 -4.48 -10.95
N TYR A 119 1.78 -5.13 -9.81
CA TYR A 119 2.65 -4.57 -8.75
C TYR A 119 4.00 -5.28 -8.64
N LYS A 120 4.66 -5.50 -9.77
CA LYS A 120 5.94 -6.24 -9.85
C LYS A 120 7.04 -5.63 -8.97
N ASP A 121 7.12 -4.32 -8.93
CA ASP A 121 8.15 -3.57 -8.19
C ASP A 121 7.97 -3.66 -6.67
N THR A 122 6.81 -4.07 -6.20
CA THR A 122 6.46 -4.25 -4.80
C THR A 122 6.08 -5.70 -4.46
N GLY A 123 6.74 -6.66 -5.11
CA GLY A 123 6.54 -8.09 -4.86
C GLY A 123 5.16 -8.62 -5.24
N GLY A 124 4.46 -7.93 -6.13
CA GLY A 124 3.10 -8.25 -6.54
C GLY A 124 2.02 -7.73 -5.58
N TRP A 125 2.35 -6.80 -4.68
CA TRP A 125 1.41 -6.23 -3.73
C TRP A 125 1.27 -4.72 -3.88
N ALA A 126 0.05 -4.21 -3.95
CA ALA A 126 -0.24 -2.82 -3.66
C ALA A 126 -0.29 -2.59 -2.15
N PHE A 127 0.14 -1.42 -1.71
CA PHE A 127 0.07 -0.97 -0.33
C PHE A 127 -0.64 0.38 -0.28
N GLN A 128 -1.62 0.52 0.60
CA GLN A 128 -2.26 1.79 0.89
C GLN A 128 -2.60 1.87 2.37
N ALA A 129 -2.62 3.09 2.90
CA ALA A 129 -3.03 3.36 4.27
C ALA A 129 -3.77 4.70 4.35
N TRP A 130 -4.62 4.81 5.37
CA TRP A 130 -5.38 6.02 5.67
C TRP A 130 -5.32 6.32 7.17
N ASP A 131 -5.28 7.60 7.50
CA ASP A 131 -5.45 8.05 8.88
C ASP A 131 -6.91 7.88 9.38
N ALA A 132 -7.16 8.33 10.59
CA ALA A 132 -8.49 8.25 11.21
C ALA A 132 -9.57 9.01 10.44
N GLN A 133 -9.19 10.06 9.71
CA GLN A 133 -10.06 10.93 8.92
C GLN A 133 -10.24 10.43 7.47
N GLY A 134 -9.57 9.33 7.11
CA GLY A 134 -9.65 8.77 5.76
C GLY A 134 -8.71 9.43 4.75
N LYS A 135 -7.74 10.25 5.21
CA LYS A 135 -6.72 10.83 4.36
C LYS A 135 -5.68 9.76 3.99
N PRO A 136 -5.35 9.60 2.70
CA PRO A 136 -4.30 8.68 2.26
C PRO A 136 -2.93 9.05 2.84
N LEU A 137 -2.20 8.05 3.31
CA LEU A 137 -0.87 8.19 3.92
C LEU A 137 0.26 7.72 2.99
N VAL A 138 -0.02 6.79 2.08
CA VAL A 138 0.98 6.26 1.15
C VAL A 138 1.03 7.13 -0.11
N THR A 139 2.19 7.73 -0.38
CA THR A 139 2.40 8.68 -1.49
C THR A 139 3.51 8.25 -2.46
N ASP A 140 4.20 7.15 -2.16
CA ASP A 140 5.35 6.63 -2.90
C ASP A 140 5.04 5.34 -3.70
N GLY A 141 3.76 5.08 -3.96
CA GLY A 141 3.32 3.83 -4.60
C GLY A 141 3.48 2.58 -3.74
N GLY A 142 3.74 2.75 -2.42
CA GLY A 142 3.94 1.65 -1.48
C GLY A 142 5.37 1.16 -1.34
N ALA A 143 6.35 1.84 -1.94
CA ALA A 143 7.75 1.42 -1.93
C ALA A 143 8.33 1.32 -0.50
N SER A 144 8.05 2.30 0.37
CA SER A 144 8.49 2.28 1.77
C SER A 144 7.83 1.15 2.57
N CYS A 145 6.54 0.90 2.35
CA CYS A 145 5.84 -0.23 2.96
C CYS A 145 6.48 -1.55 2.53
N PHE A 146 6.66 -1.72 1.21
CA PHE A 146 7.24 -2.93 0.65
C PHE A 146 8.67 -3.18 1.15
N ALA A 147 9.50 -2.15 1.33
CA ALA A 147 10.85 -2.33 1.83
C ALA A 147 10.88 -3.07 3.19
N CYS A 148 10.05 -2.64 4.15
CA CYS A 148 9.92 -3.30 5.44
C CYS A 148 9.33 -4.73 5.30
N HIS A 149 8.28 -4.89 4.51
CA HIS A 149 7.64 -6.21 4.28
C HIS A 149 8.59 -7.19 3.60
N ARG A 150 9.40 -6.74 2.63
CA ARG A 150 10.42 -7.55 1.98
C ARG A 150 11.48 -8.04 2.98
N ASP A 151 11.96 -7.14 3.82
CA ASP A 151 13.08 -7.44 4.72
C ASP A 151 12.66 -8.37 5.87
N GLN A 152 11.40 -8.31 6.29
CA GLN A 152 10.89 -9.01 7.48
C GLN A 152 9.94 -10.19 7.17
N ALA A 153 9.29 -10.21 6.01
CA ALA A 153 8.22 -11.18 5.70
C ALA A 153 8.35 -11.84 4.31
N ALA A 154 9.55 -11.87 3.71
CA ALA A 154 9.75 -12.44 2.37
C ALA A 154 9.30 -13.92 2.26
N LYS A 155 9.48 -14.70 3.33
CA LYS A 155 9.13 -16.13 3.35
C LYS A 155 7.63 -16.41 3.38
N THR A 156 6.83 -15.40 3.65
CA THR A 156 5.37 -15.47 3.74
C THR A 156 4.70 -14.61 2.66
N ASP A 157 5.35 -14.48 1.50
CA ASP A 157 4.92 -13.63 0.40
C ASP A 157 4.63 -12.19 0.87
N PHE A 158 5.53 -11.69 1.73
CA PHE A 158 5.52 -10.32 2.29
C PHE A 158 4.35 -10.01 3.25
N ALA A 159 3.63 -11.01 3.76
CA ALA A 159 2.59 -10.81 4.77
C ALA A 159 3.08 -11.21 6.16
N PHE A 160 2.96 -10.30 7.15
CA PHE A 160 3.41 -10.57 8.53
C PHE A 160 2.49 -11.51 9.29
N SER A 161 1.20 -11.44 9.03
CA SER A 161 0.20 -12.10 9.87
C SER A 161 -0.13 -13.49 9.38
N ARG A 162 -0.18 -14.42 10.32
CA ARG A 162 -0.71 -15.78 10.14
C ARG A 162 -2.02 -15.88 10.89
N PHE A 163 -2.89 -16.75 10.45
CA PHE A 163 -4.15 -17.01 11.14
C PHE A 163 -3.88 -17.65 12.52
N GLU A 164 -4.49 -17.06 13.53
CA GLU A 164 -4.58 -17.64 14.88
C GLU A 164 -6.06 -18.01 15.11
N PRO A 165 -6.36 -19.30 15.35
CA PRO A 165 -7.74 -19.77 15.52
C PRO A 165 -8.43 -19.20 16.79
#